data_8d1ed08b9562db47f3eb07da10a4da4c
#
_entry.id   8d1ed08b9562db47f3eb07da10a4da4c
#
_cell.length_a   1.000
_cell.length_b   1.000
_cell.length_c   1.000
_cell.angle_alpha   90.00
_cell.angle_beta   90.00
_cell.angle_gamma   90.00
#
_symmetry.space_group_name_H-M   'P 1'
#
loop_
_entity.id
_entity.type
_entity.pdbx_description
1 polymer ?
#
loop_
_entity_poly.entity_id
_entity_poly.type
_entity_poly.pdbx_seq_one_letter_code
_entity_poly.pdbx_strand_id
1 'polypeptide(L)'
;LRCNDIEQNITYFVQPDLISNDAKLAITNADIVFIALPHFAIEQAFADIAPYVLENVKIGVLPGGGGCEFIFGKYFDLNKTLFGFQRVPFTAKLVEYGKETNLKSWKPFSVVGTLQRNRVDEVCDMVERCGLRTKKASNYLEIALTPTNPILHTSRTYEIFGDYELKHKFDTKLKFYVGWGRKASETLFAMDAELHVLLDAIEGLDTSAIRPLSEHYESQTIDALS
;
A
#
# COMPACT_ATOMS: atom_id res chain seq x y z
N LEU A 1 6.93 -22.58 -4.47
CA LEU A 1 6.05 -21.57 -5.08
C LEU A 1 6.61 -21.14 -6.42
N ARG A 2 5.74 -20.89 -7.39
CA ARG A 2 6.11 -20.40 -8.72
C ARG A 2 5.64 -18.96 -8.88
N CYS A 3 6.56 -18.08 -9.29
CA CYS A 3 6.24 -16.69 -9.61
C CYS A 3 6.67 -16.39 -11.05
N ASN A 4 5.70 -16.10 -11.91
CA ASN A 4 5.97 -15.73 -13.30
C ASN A 4 6.01 -14.21 -13.39
N ASP A 5 7.17 -13.65 -13.66
CA ASP A 5 7.33 -12.26 -14.02
C ASP A 5 6.95 -12.08 -15.49
N ILE A 6 5.77 -11.52 -15.72
CA ILE A 6 5.22 -11.39 -17.09
C ILE A 6 5.93 -10.28 -17.86
N GLU A 7 6.37 -9.23 -17.15
CA GLU A 7 7.05 -8.09 -17.78
C GLU A 7 8.46 -8.46 -18.25
N GLN A 8 9.20 -9.20 -17.41
CA GLN A 8 10.57 -9.62 -17.72
C GLN A 8 10.65 -10.99 -18.43
N ASN A 9 9.52 -11.70 -18.56
CA ASN A 9 9.44 -13.06 -19.08
C ASN A 9 10.36 -14.06 -18.34
N ILE A 10 10.37 -13.95 -17.00
CA ILE A 10 11.19 -14.80 -16.12
C ILE A 10 10.27 -15.58 -15.18
N THR A 11 10.60 -16.83 -14.93
CA THR A 11 9.91 -17.63 -13.90
C THR A 11 10.87 -17.89 -12.73
N TYR A 12 10.43 -17.51 -11.54
CA TYR A 12 11.12 -17.77 -10.29
C TYR A 12 10.48 -18.96 -9.57
N PHE A 13 11.32 -19.81 -9.01
CA PHE A 13 10.89 -20.87 -8.10
C PHE A 13 11.42 -20.56 -6.70
N VAL A 14 10.53 -20.44 -5.73
CA VAL A 14 10.83 -20.09 -4.36
C VAL A 14 10.29 -21.17 -3.44
N GLN A 15 11.10 -21.60 -2.50
CA GLN A 15 10.69 -22.48 -1.41
C GLN A 15 10.85 -21.70 -0.09
N PRO A 16 9.75 -21.34 0.59
CA PRO A 16 9.83 -20.78 1.94
C PRO A 16 10.42 -21.80 2.90
N ASP A 17 11.25 -21.36 3.82
CA ASP A 17 11.80 -22.23 4.89
C ASP A 17 10.70 -22.72 5.82
N LEU A 18 9.70 -21.88 6.08
CA LEU A 18 8.56 -22.19 6.92
C LEU A 18 7.30 -21.53 6.39
N ILE A 19 6.19 -22.26 6.45
CA ILE A 19 4.82 -21.73 6.30
C ILE A 19 4.06 -22.16 7.54
N SER A 20 3.55 -21.19 8.32
CA SER A 20 2.87 -21.47 9.60
C SER A 20 1.74 -20.49 9.85
N ASN A 21 0.68 -20.97 10.52
CA ASN A 21 -0.37 -20.15 11.11
C ASN A 21 -0.02 -19.73 12.56
N ASP A 22 1.08 -20.23 13.11
CA ASP A 22 1.59 -19.84 14.41
C ASP A 22 2.50 -18.61 14.25
N ALA A 23 2.05 -17.46 14.74
CA ALA A 23 2.76 -16.20 14.65
C ALA A 23 4.15 -16.28 15.29
N LYS A 24 4.30 -16.98 16.42
CA LYS A 24 5.57 -17.15 17.09
C LYS A 24 6.59 -17.87 16.20
N LEU A 25 6.18 -18.99 15.58
CA LEU A 25 7.05 -19.75 14.68
C LEU A 25 7.38 -18.95 13.42
N ALA A 26 6.40 -18.24 12.86
CA ALA A 26 6.56 -17.50 11.61
C ALA A 26 7.59 -16.35 11.71
N ILE A 27 7.71 -15.72 12.90
CA ILE A 27 8.61 -14.57 13.09
C ILE A 27 9.86 -14.88 13.92
N THR A 28 10.04 -16.15 14.34
CA THR A 28 11.25 -16.54 15.07
C THR A 28 12.50 -16.28 14.23
N ASN A 29 13.46 -15.56 14.80
CA ASN A 29 14.71 -15.13 14.16
C ASN A 29 14.51 -14.17 12.94
N ALA A 30 13.36 -13.54 12.79
CA ALA A 30 13.18 -12.53 11.76
C ALA A 30 13.93 -11.24 12.10
N ASP A 31 14.60 -10.64 11.11
CA ASP A 31 15.15 -9.28 11.18
C ASP A 31 14.13 -8.25 10.72
N ILE A 32 13.24 -8.67 9.82
CA ILE A 32 12.21 -7.84 9.22
C ILE A 32 10.91 -8.65 9.07
N VAL A 33 9.79 -8.01 9.38
CA VAL A 33 8.44 -8.56 9.18
C VAL A 33 7.69 -7.69 8.19
N PHE A 34 7.26 -8.25 7.08
CA PHE A 34 6.41 -7.57 6.10
C PHE A 34 4.94 -7.96 6.28
N ILE A 35 4.07 -6.97 6.50
CA ILE A 35 2.62 -7.14 6.57
C ILE A 35 2.01 -6.67 5.25
N ALA A 36 1.63 -7.62 4.41
CA ALA A 36 0.99 -7.39 3.11
C ALA A 36 -0.45 -7.93 3.17
N LEU A 37 -1.29 -7.27 3.95
CA LEU A 37 -2.66 -7.68 4.23
C LEU A 37 -3.65 -6.56 3.88
N PRO A 38 -4.93 -6.89 3.61
CA PRO A 38 -6.00 -5.90 3.58
C PRO A 38 -6.04 -5.12 4.90
N HIS A 39 -6.34 -3.82 4.81
CA HIS A 39 -6.24 -2.91 5.96
C HIS A 39 -7.02 -3.39 7.21
N PHE A 40 -8.20 -3.96 7.01
CA PHE A 40 -9.02 -4.49 8.11
C PHE A 40 -8.37 -5.66 8.89
N ALA A 41 -7.33 -6.29 8.34
CA ALA A 41 -6.62 -7.41 8.97
C ALA A 41 -5.31 -7.00 9.66
N ILE A 42 -4.86 -5.74 9.50
CA ILE A 42 -3.58 -5.26 10.04
C ILE A 42 -3.60 -5.27 11.58
N GLU A 43 -4.69 -4.83 12.20
CA GLU A 43 -4.80 -4.78 13.66
C GLU A 43 -4.65 -6.17 14.28
N GLN A 44 -5.32 -7.18 13.72
CA GLN A 44 -5.19 -8.55 14.20
C GLN A 44 -3.77 -9.08 13.98
N ALA A 45 -3.15 -8.79 12.84
CA ALA A 45 -1.76 -9.21 12.59
C ALA A 45 -0.79 -8.58 13.61
N PHE A 46 -0.96 -7.31 13.96
CA PHE A 46 -0.16 -6.67 15.01
C PHE A 46 -0.38 -7.33 16.38
N ALA A 47 -1.64 -7.60 16.73
CA ALA A 47 -1.96 -8.28 17.99
C ALA A 47 -1.31 -9.68 18.08
N ASP A 48 -1.35 -10.44 16.97
CA ASP A 48 -0.82 -11.80 16.92
C ASP A 48 0.69 -11.86 17.05
N ILE A 49 1.41 -10.90 16.44
CA ILE A 49 2.89 -10.90 16.45
C ILE A 49 3.48 -10.17 17.66
N ALA A 50 2.78 -9.20 18.24
CA ALA A 50 3.32 -8.34 19.30
C ALA A 50 3.98 -9.08 20.46
N PRO A 51 3.43 -10.21 20.97
CA PRO A 51 4.05 -10.93 22.09
C PRO A 51 5.40 -11.58 21.75
N TYR A 52 5.76 -11.69 20.47
CA TYR A 52 6.90 -12.48 20.01
C TYR A 52 7.94 -11.68 19.24
N VAL A 53 7.62 -10.45 18.84
CA VAL A 53 8.54 -9.58 18.07
C VAL A 53 9.67 -9.10 18.96
N LEU A 54 10.91 -9.46 18.61
CA LEU A 54 12.12 -9.00 19.30
C LEU A 54 12.35 -7.51 19.06
N GLU A 55 13.06 -6.84 19.98
CA GLU A 55 13.24 -5.38 19.98
C GLU A 55 13.87 -4.86 18.67
N ASN A 56 14.82 -5.58 18.12
CA ASN A 56 15.56 -5.18 16.90
C ASN A 56 14.81 -5.42 15.58
N VAL A 57 13.70 -6.18 15.60
CA VAL A 57 12.93 -6.51 14.40
C VAL A 57 12.21 -5.27 13.87
N LYS A 58 12.29 -5.01 12.56
CA LYS A 58 11.58 -3.93 11.87
C LYS A 58 10.27 -4.46 11.31
N ILE A 59 9.20 -3.69 11.50
CA ILE A 59 7.86 -4.07 11.03
C ILE A 59 7.45 -3.16 9.88
N GLY A 60 7.19 -3.74 8.73
CA GLY A 60 6.80 -3.03 7.50
C GLY A 60 5.39 -3.33 7.06
N VAL A 61 4.64 -2.31 6.64
CA VAL A 61 3.29 -2.43 6.11
C VAL A 61 3.26 -2.03 4.63
N LEU A 62 2.64 -2.85 3.79
CA LEU A 62 2.56 -2.71 2.34
C LEU A 62 1.11 -2.72 1.85
N PRO A 63 0.52 -1.54 1.47
CA PRO A 63 1.01 -0.18 1.70
C PRO A 63 0.86 0.26 3.16
N GLY A 64 1.64 1.27 3.57
CA GLY A 64 1.71 1.76 4.95
C GLY A 64 0.72 2.87 5.32
N GLY A 65 -0.30 3.09 4.49
CA GLY A 65 -1.31 4.13 4.74
C GLY A 65 -2.48 3.66 5.62
N GLY A 66 -3.52 4.50 5.68
CA GLY A 66 -4.79 4.17 6.34
C GLY A 66 -4.76 4.18 7.86
N GLY A 67 -3.79 4.87 8.49
CA GLY A 67 -3.72 5.01 9.94
C GLY A 67 -3.11 3.79 10.66
N CYS A 68 -2.35 2.95 9.94
CA CYS A 68 -1.70 1.78 10.54
C CYS A 68 -0.69 2.17 11.64
N GLU A 69 -0.13 3.38 11.59
CA GLU A 69 0.73 3.96 12.61
C GLU A 69 0.01 4.14 13.96
N PHE A 70 -1.27 4.50 13.93
CA PHE A 70 -2.09 4.61 15.15
C PHE A 70 -2.43 3.23 15.72
N ILE A 71 -2.73 2.26 14.84
CA ILE A 71 -2.96 0.88 15.24
C ILE A 71 -1.68 0.28 15.84
N PHE A 72 -0.53 0.54 15.21
CA PHE A 72 0.78 0.09 15.69
C PHE A 72 1.04 0.54 17.14
N GLY A 73 0.77 1.81 17.47
CA GLY A 73 0.94 2.35 18.81
C GLY A 73 0.10 1.70 19.91
N LYS A 74 -0.91 0.88 19.56
CA LYS A 74 -1.68 0.10 20.56
C LYS A 74 -0.95 -1.16 21.02
N TYR A 75 -0.04 -1.70 20.20
CA TYR A 75 0.58 -3.01 20.41
C TYR A 75 2.08 -2.95 20.63
N PHE A 76 2.72 -1.87 20.17
CA PHE A 76 4.17 -1.72 20.20
C PHE A 76 4.57 -0.39 20.81
N ASP A 77 5.74 -0.40 21.48
CA ASP A 77 6.39 0.83 21.93
C ASP A 77 6.77 1.69 20.70
N LEU A 78 6.66 3.02 20.85
CA LEU A 78 6.98 3.97 19.79
C LEU A 78 8.49 4.00 19.41
N ASN A 79 9.36 3.37 20.20
CA ASN A 79 10.77 3.14 19.86
C ASN A 79 10.96 1.97 18.90
N LYS A 80 9.96 1.09 18.78
CA LYS A 80 9.93 0.00 17.81
C LYS A 80 9.84 0.56 16.39
N THR A 81 10.65 0.04 15.49
CA THR A 81 10.68 0.54 14.11
C THR A 81 9.46 0.06 13.32
N LEU A 82 8.55 1.00 13.04
CA LEU A 82 7.53 0.86 12.01
C LEU A 82 8.02 1.53 10.74
N PHE A 83 7.89 0.86 9.62
CA PHE A 83 8.05 1.47 8.30
C PHE A 83 6.87 1.13 7.38
N GLY A 84 6.64 1.99 6.40
CA GLY A 84 5.59 1.81 5.42
C GLY A 84 6.09 2.04 4.01
N PHE A 85 5.46 1.34 3.07
CA PHE A 85 5.59 1.64 1.65
C PHE A 85 4.46 2.58 1.24
N GLN A 86 4.80 3.63 0.50
CA GLN A 86 3.80 4.54 -0.06
C GLN A 86 2.82 3.79 -0.98
N ARG A 87 3.34 2.81 -1.71
CA ARG A 87 2.60 1.92 -2.62
C ARG A 87 3.20 0.53 -2.59
N VAL A 88 2.43 -0.46 -3.04
CA VAL A 88 2.96 -1.80 -3.27
C VAL A 88 4.09 -1.75 -4.33
N PRO A 89 5.20 -2.47 -4.12
CA PRO A 89 6.36 -2.43 -5.02
C PRO A 89 6.10 -3.07 -6.38
N PHE A 90 5.10 -3.95 -6.46
CA PHE A 90 4.71 -4.63 -7.69
C PHE A 90 3.23 -4.99 -7.69
N THR A 91 2.68 -5.23 -8.86
CA THR A 91 1.32 -5.75 -9.02
C THR A 91 1.38 -7.24 -9.34
N ALA A 92 0.71 -8.06 -8.54
CA ALA A 92 0.65 -9.50 -8.74
C ALA A 92 -0.80 -10.00 -8.82
N LYS A 93 -1.01 -11.09 -9.56
CA LYS A 93 -2.28 -11.79 -9.65
C LYS A 93 -2.10 -13.26 -9.32
N LEU A 94 -2.87 -13.72 -8.35
CA LEU A 94 -2.92 -15.12 -7.98
C LEU A 94 -3.44 -15.97 -9.16
N VAL A 95 -2.73 -17.05 -9.48
CA VAL A 95 -3.12 -18.05 -10.47
C VAL A 95 -3.66 -19.27 -9.75
N GLU A 96 -2.88 -19.85 -8.83
CA GLU A 96 -3.29 -20.95 -7.97
C GLU A 96 -2.84 -20.69 -6.54
N TYR A 97 -3.79 -20.76 -5.61
CA TYR A 97 -3.51 -20.47 -4.19
C TYR A 97 -2.40 -21.38 -3.63
N GLY A 98 -1.43 -20.75 -2.99
CA GLY A 98 -0.29 -21.45 -2.38
C GLY A 98 0.68 -22.10 -3.35
N LYS A 99 0.54 -21.92 -4.67
CA LYS A 99 1.41 -22.55 -5.67
C LYS A 99 1.95 -21.59 -6.72
N GLU A 100 1.09 -20.74 -7.29
CA GLU A 100 1.48 -19.94 -8.45
C GLU A 100 0.89 -18.54 -8.45
N THR A 101 1.73 -17.55 -8.78
CA THR A 101 1.33 -16.16 -8.99
C THR A 101 1.97 -15.59 -10.25
N ASN A 102 1.27 -14.66 -10.91
CA ASN A 102 1.80 -13.84 -11.99
C ASN A 102 2.11 -12.44 -11.46
N LEU A 103 3.36 -12.04 -11.54
CA LEU A 103 3.83 -10.69 -11.30
C LEU A 103 3.69 -9.92 -12.61
N LYS A 104 2.88 -8.84 -12.59
CA LYS A 104 2.46 -8.15 -13.81
C LYS A 104 3.28 -6.92 -14.12
N SER A 105 3.70 -6.21 -13.08
CA SER A 105 4.48 -4.99 -13.23
C SER A 105 5.28 -4.69 -11.98
N TRP A 106 6.47 -4.15 -12.17
CA TRP A 106 7.31 -3.61 -11.11
C TRP A 106 7.21 -2.10 -11.05
N LYS A 107 7.29 -1.55 -9.85
CA LYS A 107 7.55 -0.11 -9.71
C LYS A 107 9.05 0.13 -9.84
N PRO A 108 9.46 1.21 -10.54
CA PRO A 108 10.89 1.50 -10.72
C PRO A 108 11.63 1.74 -9.40
N PHE A 109 10.90 2.17 -8.37
CA PHE A 109 11.33 2.31 -6.98
C PHE A 109 10.13 2.32 -6.06
N SER A 110 10.37 1.99 -4.78
CA SER A 110 9.40 2.08 -3.69
C SER A 110 9.76 3.26 -2.79
N VAL A 111 8.82 4.16 -2.52
CA VAL A 111 9.00 5.17 -1.49
C VAL A 111 8.75 4.52 -0.14
N VAL A 112 9.73 4.61 0.77
CA VAL A 112 9.71 4.00 2.10
C VAL A 112 9.90 5.08 3.15
N GLY A 113 9.02 5.10 4.14
CA GLY A 113 9.08 6.00 5.27
C GLY A 113 9.03 5.23 6.59
N THR A 114 9.66 5.78 7.61
CA THR A 114 9.67 5.23 8.96
C THR A 114 9.02 6.20 9.94
N LEU A 115 8.34 5.66 10.95
CA LEU A 115 7.77 6.49 12.02
C LEU A 115 8.90 7.21 12.79
N GLN A 116 10.03 6.53 13.00
CA GLN A 116 11.26 7.09 13.55
C GLN A 116 12.17 7.57 12.41
N ARG A 117 12.19 8.87 12.13
CA ARG A 117 12.92 9.46 10.98
C ARG A 117 14.39 9.01 10.86
N ASN A 118 15.08 8.83 11.98
CA ASN A 118 16.48 8.40 12.01
C ASN A 118 16.71 6.93 11.64
N ARG A 119 15.65 6.16 11.40
CA ARG A 119 15.73 4.74 11.02
C ARG A 119 15.53 4.50 9.51
N VAL A 120 15.20 5.54 8.75
CA VAL A 120 14.86 5.37 7.32
C VAL A 120 16.01 4.80 6.49
N ASP A 121 17.24 5.21 6.78
CA ASP A 121 18.43 4.73 6.07
C ASP A 121 18.62 3.22 6.27
N GLU A 122 18.64 2.79 7.54
CA GLU A 122 18.77 1.38 7.91
C GLU A 122 17.66 0.52 7.27
N VAL A 123 16.42 1.01 7.28
CA VAL A 123 15.29 0.28 6.69
C VAL A 123 15.42 0.21 5.18
N CYS A 124 15.76 1.30 4.50
CA CYS A 124 15.97 1.27 3.05
C CYS A 124 17.06 0.29 2.65
N ASP A 125 18.20 0.26 3.35
CA ASP A 125 19.28 -0.70 3.11
C ASP A 125 18.82 -2.16 3.30
N MET A 126 17.96 -2.42 4.29
CA MET A 126 17.39 -3.75 4.50
C MET A 126 16.42 -4.13 3.37
N VAL A 127 15.55 -3.21 2.95
CA VAL A 127 14.59 -3.43 1.86
C VAL A 127 15.31 -3.64 0.53
N GLU A 128 16.41 -2.91 0.28
CA GLU A 128 17.22 -3.08 -0.93
C GLU A 128 17.93 -4.43 -0.98
N ARG A 129 18.35 -4.95 0.16
CA ARG A 129 18.87 -6.34 0.25
C ARG A 129 17.80 -7.39 -0.07
N CYS A 130 16.50 -7.04 0.08
CA CYS A 130 15.40 -7.88 -0.40
C CYS A 130 15.11 -7.73 -1.91
N GLY A 131 15.96 -7.00 -2.65
CA GLY A 131 15.85 -6.82 -4.10
C GLY A 131 14.92 -5.70 -4.57
N LEU A 132 14.46 -4.83 -3.68
CA LEU A 132 13.61 -3.68 -4.00
C LEU A 132 14.45 -2.40 -4.05
N ARG A 133 14.30 -1.60 -5.10
CA ARG A 133 14.89 -0.25 -5.13
C ARG A 133 14.06 0.69 -4.29
N THR A 134 14.70 1.53 -3.46
CA THR A 134 13.99 2.45 -2.56
C THR A 134 14.25 3.92 -2.86
N LYS A 135 13.31 4.76 -2.42
CA LYS A 135 13.48 6.19 -2.18
C LYS A 135 13.00 6.47 -0.77
N LYS A 136 13.73 7.31 -0.05
CA LYS A 136 13.40 7.69 1.31
C LYS A 136 12.29 8.73 1.32
N ALA A 137 11.27 8.52 2.14
CA ALA A 137 10.34 9.57 2.50
C ALA A 137 10.97 10.46 3.58
N SER A 138 10.67 11.76 3.56
CA SER A 138 11.13 12.71 4.56
C SER A 138 10.48 12.47 5.94
N ASN A 139 9.29 11.87 5.92
CA ASN A 139 8.51 11.55 7.12
C ASN A 139 7.45 10.48 6.82
N TYR A 140 6.84 9.90 7.86
CA TYR A 140 5.83 8.86 7.69
C TYR A 140 4.50 9.37 7.11
N LEU A 141 4.18 10.66 7.26
CA LEU A 141 2.94 11.21 6.70
C LEU A 141 2.94 11.20 5.16
N GLU A 142 4.11 11.25 4.51
CA GLU A 142 4.20 11.02 3.05
C GLU A 142 3.71 9.62 2.65
N ILE A 143 3.84 8.64 3.55
CA ILE A 143 3.29 7.29 3.35
C ILE A 143 1.79 7.28 3.64
N ALA A 144 1.38 7.81 4.80
CA ALA A 144 0.01 7.77 5.29
C ALA A 144 -0.96 8.61 4.43
N LEU A 145 -0.50 9.77 3.96
CA LEU A 145 -1.29 10.72 3.18
C LEU A 145 -1.14 10.57 1.66
N THR A 146 -0.83 9.35 1.19
CA THR A 146 -0.89 9.00 -0.25
C THR A 146 -2.05 8.02 -0.52
N PRO A 147 -3.32 8.42 -0.31
CA PRO A 147 -4.48 7.52 -0.38
C PRO A 147 -4.95 7.29 -1.83
N THR A 148 -4.05 6.95 -2.76
CA THR A 148 -4.38 6.81 -4.20
C THR A 148 -5.49 5.80 -4.45
N ASN A 149 -5.43 4.62 -3.85
CA ASN A 149 -6.46 3.60 -4.00
C ASN A 149 -7.79 3.97 -3.34
N PRO A 150 -7.84 4.46 -2.07
CA PRO A 150 -9.07 4.96 -1.48
C PRO A 150 -9.78 6.00 -2.33
N ILE A 151 -9.07 7.02 -2.82
CA ILE A 151 -9.67 8.06 -3.68
C ILE A 151 -10.21 7.46 -4.98
N LEU A 152 -9.39 6.65 -5.69
CA LEU A 152 -9.79 6.01 -6.94
C LEU A 152 -11.05 5.14 -6.76
N HIS A 153 -11.02 4.25 -5.79
CA HIS A 153 -12.10 3.29 -5.59
C HIS A 153 -13.39 3.96 -5.11
N THR A 154 -13.28 4.94 -4.22
CA THR A 154 -14.44 5.70 -3.73
C THR A 154 -15.08 6.50 -4.85
N SER A 155 -14.31 7.19 -5.68
CA SER A 155 -14.79 7.96 -6.82
C SER A 155 -15.58 7.09 -7.79
N ARG A 156 -15.04 5.93 -8.14
CA ARG A 156 -15.73 4.99 -9.04
C ARG A 156 -16.97 4.37 -8.41
N THR A 157 -16.90 4.01 -7.14
CA THR A 157 -18.04 3.46 -6.40
C THR A 157 -19.18 4.50 -6.32
N TYR A 158 -18.85 5.75 -6.07
CA TYR A 158 -19.82 6.83 -6.05
C TYR A 158 -20.47 7.06 -7.43
N GLU A 159 -19.72 6.98 -8.52
CA GLU A 159 -20.28 7.05 -9.87
C GLU A 159 -21.28 5.93 -10.14
N ILE A 160 -20.94 4.69 -9.74
CA ILE A 160 -21.78 3.51 -10.01
C ILE A 160 -23.02 3.46 -9.11
N PHE A 161 -22.87 3.83 -7.84
CA PHE A 161 -23.87 3.60 -6.81
C PHE A 161 -24.40 4.86 -6.13
N GLY A 162 -23.93 6.08 -6.48
CA GLY A 162 -24.35 7.33 -5.82
C GLY A 162 -25.84 7.60 -5.95
N ASP A 163 -26.44 7.17 -7.04
CA ASP A 163 -27.88 7.30 -7.32
C ASP A 163 -28.61 5.94 -7.24
N TYR A 164 -28.03 4.98 -6.47
CA TYR A 164 -28.57 3.62 -6.35
C TYR A 164 -29.86 3.61 -5.53
N GLU A 165 -30.91 3.04 -6.11
CA GLU A 165 -32.18 2.77 -5.43
C GLU A 165 -32.29 1.29 -5.04
N LEU A 166 -32.92 1.03 -3.88
CA LEU A 166 -33.25 -0.33 -3.44
C LEU A 166 -34.05 -1.06 -4.53
N LYS A 167 -33.55 -2.24 -4.95
CA LYS A 167 -34.07 -3.09 -6.04
C LYS A 167 -33.58 -2.74 -7.45
N HIS A 168 -32.73 -1.73 -7.61
CA HIS A 168 -32.05 -1.54 -8.91
C HIS A 168 -31.27 -2.80 -9.29
N LYS A 169 -31.46 -3.26 -10.52
CA LYS A 169 -30.72 -4.40 -11.07
C LYS A 169 -29.87 -3.92 -12.24
N PHE A 170 -28.63 -4.34 -12.25
CA PHE A 170 -27.75 -4.09 -13.39
C PHE A 170 -27.95 -5.20 -14.44
N ASP A 171 -28.23 -4.82 -15.68
CA ASP A 171 -28.46 -5.77 -16.79
C ASP A 171 -27.21 -6.58 -17.13
N THR A 172 -26.03 -6.05 -16.82
CA THR A 172 -24.75 -6.70 -17.09
C THR A 172 -23.84 -6.64 -15.85
N LYS A 173 -22.87 -7.57 -15.79
CA LYS A 173 -21.85 -7.55 -14.75
C LYS A 173 -21.00 -6.30 -14.87
N LEU A 174 -21.04 -5.45 -13.86
CA LEU A 174 -20.21 -4.25 -13.78
C LEU A 174 -18.73 -4.60 -13.75
N LYS A 175 -17.97 -3.96 -14.60
CA LYS A 175 -16.50 -4.02 -14.58
C LYS A 175 -15.98 -2.71 -14.01
N PHE A 176 -15.24 -2.79 -12.93
CA PHE A 176 -14.84 -1.62 -12.15
C PHE A 176 -14.08 -0.56 -12.98
N TYR A 177 -13.10 -0.99 -13.77
CA TYR A 177 -12.25 -0.09 -14.55
C TYR A 177 -12.75 0.15 -15.98
N VAL A 178 -13.75 -0.60 -16.43
CA VAL A 178 -14.34 -0.42 -17.78
C VAL A 178 -15.53 0.50 -17.67
N GLY A 179 -15.56 1.53 -18.52
CA GLY A 179 -16.60 2.55 -18.46
C GLY A 179 -16.42 3.54 -17.30
N TRP A 180 -15.17 3.80 -16.93
CA TRP A 180 -14.83 4.93 -16.08
C TRP A 180 -15.33 6.21 -16.74
N GLY A 181 -16.14 6.97 -16.04
CA GLY A 181 -16.84 8.11 -16.63
C GLY A 181 -16.47 9.43 -15.97
N ARG A 182 -17.07 10.48 -16.49
CA ARG A 182 -16.81 11.87 -16.09
C ARG A 182 -17.07 12.11 -14.59
N LYS A 183 -18.17 11.56 -14.03
CA LYS A 183 -18.53 11.72 -12.60
C LYS A 183 -17.45 11.15 -11.68
N ALA A 184 -16.87 9.99 -12.04
CA ALA A 184 -15.75 9.42 -11.29
C ALA A 184 -14.52 10.31 -11.36
N SER A 185 -14.17 10.83 -12.54
CA SER A 185 -13.04 11.75 -12.72
C SER A 185 -13.22 13.05 -11.94
N GLU A 186 -14.38 13.68 -12.00
CA GLU A 186 -14.70 14.89 -11.25
C GLU A 186 -14.58 14.67 -9.73
N THR A 187 -15.11 13.55 -9.23
CA THR A 187 -15.02 13.18 -7.81
C THR A 187 -13.58 12.93 -7.40
N LEU A 188 -12.80 12.23 -8.23
CA LEU A 188 -11.39 11.94 -7.97
C LEU A 188 -10.58 13.24 -7.85
N PHE A 189 -10.72 14.16 -8.81
CA PHE A 189 -10.01 15.44 -8.76
C PHE A 189 -10.45 16.32 -7.59
N ALA A 190 -11.73 16.31 -7.24
CA ALA A 190 -12.22 17.06 -6.08
C ALA A 190 -11.63 16.53 -4.76
N MET A 191 -11.61 15.22 -4.56
CA MET A 191 -11.00 14.60 -3.37
C MET A 191 -9.49 14.82 -3.31
N ASP A 192 -8.80 14.79 -4.45
CA ASP A 192 -7.36 15.07 -4.53
C ASP A 192 -7.06 16.54 -4.19
N ALA A 193 -7.89 17.47 -4.68
CA ALA A 193 -7.75 18.89 -4.35
C ALA A 193 -7.96 19.16 -2.85
N GLU A 194 -8.96 18.54 -2.21
CA GLU A 194 -9.17 18.63 -0.76
C GLU A 194 -7.97 18.09 0.03
N LEU A 195 -7.38 16.98 -0.42
CA LEU A 195 -6.16 16.43 0.18
C LEU A 195 -5.01 17.46 0.11
N HIS A 196 -4.79 18.09 -1.06
CA HIS A 196 -3.72 19.07 -1.20
C HIS A 196 -3.95 20.32 -0.35
N VAL A 197 -5.19 20.79 -0.19
CA VAL A 197 -5.52 21.86 0.77
C VAL A 197 -5.16 21.47 2.21
N LEU A 198 -5.44 20.21 2.59
CA LEU A 198 -5.02 19.69 3.90
C LEU A 198 -3.49 19.66 4.04
N LEU A 199 -2.77 19.19 3.02
CA LEU A 199 -1.31 19.13 3.03
C LEU A 199 -0.66 20.50 3.19
N ASP A 200 -1.18 21.50 2.48
CA ASP A 200 -0.72 22.90 2.55
C ASP A 200 -0.95 23.53 3.93
N ALA A 201 -1.95 23.06 4.68
CA ALA A 201 -2.24 23.51 6.03
C ALA A 201 -1.32 22.90 7.11
N ILE A 202 -0.51 21.88 6.79
CA ILE A 202 0.40 21.24 7.74
C ILE A 202 1.74 21.99 7.76
N GLU A 203 1.88 22.90 8.70
CA GLU A 203 3.11 23.69 8.86
C GLU A 203 4.33 22.85 9.27
N GLY A 204 5.49 23.17 8.67
CA GLY A 204 6.78 22.58 9.07
C GLY A 204 7.00 21.13 8.66
N LEU A 205 6.13 20.59 7.82
CA LEU A 205 6.24 19.24 7.27
C LEU A 205 6.55 19.27 5.77
N ASP A 206 7.54 18.49 5.34
CA ASP A 206 7.78 18.26 3.93
C ASP A 206 6.74 17.26 3.40
N THR A 207 5.89 17.68 2.48
CA THR A 207 4.85 16.89 1.82
C THR A 207 5.11 16.73 0.32
N SER A 208 6.28 17.15 -0.17
CA SER A 208 6.62 17.23 -1.59
C SER A 208 6.60 15.90 -2.34
N ALA A 209 6.73 14.78 -1.63
CA ALA A 209 6.61 13.44 -2.22
C ALA A 209 5.16 12.99 -2.44
N ILE A 210 4.17 13.74 -1.94
CA ILE A 210 2.74 13.47 -2.15
C ILE A 210 2.32 14.25 -3.41
N ARG A 211 2.35 13.56 -4.54
CA ARG A 211 2.03 14.17 -5.84
C ARG A 211 0.54 14.15 -6.12
N PRO A 212 0.03 15.16 -6.87
CA PRO A 212 -1.35 15.13 -7.36
C PRO A 212 -1.66 13.87 -8.15
N LEU A 213 -2.87 13.38 -8.06
CA LEU A 213 -3.32 12.19 -8.79
C LEU A 213 -3.34 12.42 -10.31
N SER A 214 -3.48 13.66 -10.77
CA SER A 214 -3.29 14.02 -12.18
C SER A 214 -1.91 13.65 -12.73
N GLU A 215 -0.86 13.86 -11.95
CA GLU A 215 0.49 13.42 -12.31
C GLU A 215 0.63 11.90 -12.22
N HIS A 216 -0.02 11.29 -11.23
CA HIS A 216 0.03 9.85 -11.04
C HIS A 216 -0.59 9.05 -12.17
N TYR A 217 -1.70 9.52 -12.71
CA TYR A 217 -2.42 8.88 -13.81
C TYR A 217 -2.05 9.46 -15.19
N GLU A 218 -1.07 10.36 -15.25
CA GLU A 218 -0.64 11.03 -16.46
C GLU A 218 -1.81 11.71 -17.22
N SER A 219 -2.81 12.15 -16.45
CA SER A 219 -4.07 12.71 -16.95
C SER A 219 -4.31 14.09 -16.33
N GLN A 220 -3.97 15.14 -17.07
CA GLN A 220 -4.02 16.52 -16.58
C GLN A 220 -5.44 17.11 -16.52
N THR A 221 -6.40 16.46 -17.16
CA THR A 221 -7.78 16.94 -17.24
C THR A 221 -8.78 15.83 -16.94
N ILE A 222 -10.00 16.24 -16.54
CA ILE A 222 -11.13 15.33 -16.34
C ILE A 222 -11.39 14.51 -17.61
N ASP A 223 -11.39 15.17 -18.77
CA ASP A 223 -11.68 14.52 -20.05
C ASP A 223 -10.60 13.52 -20.48
N ALA A 224 -9.33 13.75 -20.09
CA ALA A 224 -8.24 12.82 -20.37
C ALA A 224 -8.30 11.56 -19.48
N LEU A 225 -8.90 11.69 -18.29
CA LEU A 225 -9.06 10.58 -17.34
C LEU A 225 -10.36 9.79 -17.59
N SER A 226 -11.38 10.41 -18.20
CA SER A 226 -12.69 9.82 -18.50
C SER A 226 -12.68 9.06 -19.81
#